data_5934fe00f040a1c5a7d92e74506b6521
#
_entry.id   5934fe00f040a1c5a7d92e74506b6521
#
_cell.length_a   1.000
_cell.length_b   1.000
_cell.length_c   1.000
_cell.angle_alpha   90.00
_cell.angle_beta   90.00
_cell.angle_gamma   90.00
#
_symmetry.space_group_name_H-M   'P 1'
#
loop_
_entity.id
_entity.type
_entity.pdbx_description
1 polymer ?
#
loop_
_entity_poly.entity_id
_entity_poly.type
_entity_poly.pdbx_seq_one_letter_code
_entity_poly.pdbx_strand_id
1 'polypeptide(L)'
;MEQSPDQIFDDASGDLAVGDLESAAAKYRQSVEIAPDFFDGWHALGMALMKLGRFNEAIEAGKKAVELKPNDQIGWTSLSLFYNRAGNIKEAEAAGTKAKIIGWGGKISPSRD
;
A
#
# COMPACT_ATOMS: atom_id res chain seq x y z
N MET A 1 -20.06 -13.65 -14.61
CA MET A 1 -19.29 -12.54 -15.18
C MET A 1 -18.23 -12.10 -14.19
N GLU A 2 -17.01 -11.99 -14.68
CA GLU A 2 -15.92 -11.58 -13.82
C GLU A 2 -15.91 -10.06 -13.66
N GLN A 3 -15.68 -9.62 -12.43
CA GLN A 3 -15.53 -8.20 -12.16
C GLN A 3 -14.11 -7.77 -12.55
N SER A 4 -13.98 -6.53 -13.01
CA SER A 4 -12.67 -5.93 -13.26
C SER A 4 -11.98 -5.63 -11.94
N PRO A 5 -10.64 -5.48 -11.94
CA PRO A 5 -9.92 -5.06 -10.74
C PRO A 5 -10.49 -3.78 -10.13
N ASP A 6 -10.89 -2.82 -10.98
CA ASP A 6 -11.46 -1.55 -10.53
C ASP A 6 -12.79 -1.74 -9.82
N GLN A 7 -13.65 -2.62 -10.34
CA GLN A 7 -14.93 -2.91 -9.70
C GLN A 7 -14.75 -3.58 -8.35
N ILE A 8 -13.82 -4.54 -8.28
CA ILE A 8 -13.51 -5.22 -7.02
C ILE A 8 -12.93 -4.24 -6.02
N PHE A 9 -12.06 -3.34 -6.47
CA PHE A 9 -11.49 -2.29 -5.64
C PHE A 9 -12.58 -1.37 -5.08
N ASP A 10 -13.53 -0.97 -5.91
CA ASP A 10 -14.65 -0.12 -5.47
C ASP A 10 -15.52 -0.82 -4.45
N ASP A 11 -15.82 -2.11 -4.66
CA ASP A 11 -16.57 -2.91 -3.70
C ASP A 11 -15.83 -3.00 -2.37
N ALA A 12 -14.51 -3.20 -2.42
CA ALA A 12 -13.68 -3.25 -1.22
C ALA A 12 -13.74 -1.94 -0.46
N SER A 13 -13.69 -0.83 -1.17
CA SER A 13 -13.74 0.50 -0.55
C SER A 13 -15.10 0.74 0.12
N GLY A 14 -16.17 0.20 -0.44
CA GLY A 14 -17.49 0.22 0.19
C GLY A 14 -17.49 -0.58 1.49
N ASP A 15 -16.90 -1.76 1.49
CA ASP A 15 -16.77 -2.58 2.71
C ASP A 15 -15.95 -1.84 3.77
N LEU A 16 -14.87 -1.20 3.35
CA LEU A 16 -14.02 -0.42 4.26
C LEU A 16 -14.82 0.71 4.91
N ALA A 17 -15.64 1.38 4.12
CA ALA A 17 -16.44 2.51 4.60
C ALA A 17 -17.43 2.11 5.68
N VAL A 18 -17.94 0.87 5.65
CA VAL A 18 -18.86 0.38 6.68
C VAL A 18 -18.14 -0.41 7.78
N GLY A 19 -16.82 -0.42 7.76
CA GLY A 19 -16.02 -1.04 8.81
C GLY A 19 -15.79 -2.53 8.66
N ASP A 20 -16.13 -3.12 7.51
CA ASP A 20 -15.91 -4.54 7.25
C ASP A 20 -14.49 -4.73 6.70
N LEU A 21 -13.51 -4.68 7.60
CA LEU A 21 -12.10 -4.71 7.24
C LEU A 21 -11.67 -6.03 6.62
N GLU A 22 -12.22 -7.15 7.11
CA GLU A 22 -11.85 -8.47 6.58
C GLU A 22 -12.30 -8.60 5.12
N SER A 23 -13.53 -8.23 4.83
CA SER A 23 -14.05 -8.30 3.47
C SER A 23 -13.30 -7.33 2.55
N ALA A 24 -13.02 -6.11 3.04
CA ALA A 24 -12.27 -5.13 2.27
C ALA A 24 -10.89 -5.66 1.90
N ALA A 25 -10.14 -6.20 2.88
CA ALA A 25 -8.80 -6.74 2.64
C ALA A 25 -8.84 -7.89 1.63
N ALA A 26 -9.81 -8.80 1.75
CA ALA A 26 -9.95 -9.92 0.83
C ALA A 26 -10.18 -9.45 -0.61
N LYS A 27 -11.03 -8.45 -0.79
CA LYS A 27 -11.34 -7.91 -2.12
C LYS A 27 -10.17 -7.10 -2.69
N TYR A 28 -9.48 -6.30 -1.87
CA TYR A 28 -8.27 -5.61 -2.34
C TYR A 28 -7.22 -6.62 -2.80
N ARG A 29 -7.05 -7.72 -2.05
CA ARG A 29 -6.12 -8.79 -2.43
C ARG A 29 -6.51 -9.41 -3.76
N GLN A 30 -7.79 -9.69 -3.96
CA GLN A 30 -8.28 -10.23 -5.22
C GLN A 30 -7.98 -9.26 -6.38
N SER A 31 -8.19 -7.97 -6.16
CA SER A 31 -7.93 -6.93 -7.15
C SER A 31 -6.46 -6.94 -7.61
N VAL A 32 -5.50 -7.04 -6.67
CA VAL A 32 -4.08 -7.03 -7.02
C VAL A 32 -3.59 -8.37 -7.56
N GLU A 33 -4.29 -9.46 -7.27
CA GLU A 33 -3.99 -10.75 -7.88
C GLU A 33 -4.35 -10.74 -9.37
N ILE A 34 -5.44 -10.06 -9.71
CA ILE A 34 -5.84 -9.90 -11.11
C ILE A 34 -4.95 -8.86 -11.81
N ALA A 35 -4.63 -7.77 -11.13
CA ALA A 35 -3.81 -6.68 -11.67
C ALA A 35 -2.62 -6.39 -10.75
N PRO A 36 -1.51 -7.16 -10.89
CA PRO A 36 -0.36 -7.01 -9.98
C PRO A 36 0.35 -5.65 -10.06
N ASP A 37 0.09 -4.85 -11.09
CA ASP A 37 0.66 -3.52 -11.26
C ASP A 37 -0.26 -2.40 -10.77
N PHE A 38 -1.33 -2.76 -10.07
CA PHE A 38 -2.32 -1.81 -9.59
C PHE A 38 -1.85 -1.20 -8.27
N PHE A 39 -1.17 -0.07 -8.35
CA PHE A 39 -0.61 0.62 -7.18
C PHE A 39 -1.66 0.89 -6.10
N ASP A 40 -2.81 1.47 -6.49
CA ASP A 40 -3.85 1.83 -5.54
C ASP A 40 -4.39 0.61 -4.80
N GLY A 41 -4.46 -0.53 -5.50
CA GLY A 41 -4.89 -1.79 -4.88
C GLY A 41 -3.92 -2.26 -3.80
N TRP A 42 -2.62 -2.24 -4.10
CA TRP A 42 -1.61 -2.63 -3.10
C TRP A 42 -1.59 -1.69 -1.91
N HIS A 43 -1.70 -0.38 -2.16
CA HIS A 43 -1.72 0.61 -1.09
C HIS A 43 -2.95 0.42 -0.19
N ALA A 44 -4.12 0.28 -0.80
CA ALA A 44 -5.36 0.08 -0.04
C ALA A 44 -5.35 -1.23 0.74
N LEU A 45 -4.79 -2.31 0.14
CA LEU A 45 -4.64 -3.59 0.84
C LEU A 45 -3.77 -3.42 2.08
N GLY A 46 -2.64 -2.72 1.96
CA GLY A 46 -1.76 -2.46 3.08
C GLY A 46 -2.46 -1.72 4.21
N MET A 47 -3.24 -0.69 3.86
CA MET A 47 -3.98 0.09 4.85
C MET A 47 -5.03 -0.75 5.57
N ALA A 48 -5.76 -1.59 4.85
CA ALA A 48 -6.76 -2.48 5.45
C ALA A 48 -6.11 -3.50 6.37
N LEU A 49 -5.00 -4.09 5.93
CA LEU A 49 -4.26 -5.08 6.74
C LEU A 49 -3.70 -4.44 8.01
N MET A 50 -3.19 -3.21 7.91
CA MET A 50 -2.71 -2.48 9.09
C MET A 50 -3.85 -2.27 10.09
N LYS A 51 -5.01 -1.88 9.63
CA LYS A 51 -6.17 -1.67 10.51
C LYS A 51 -6.63 -2.96 11.16
N LEU A 52 -6.40 -4.10 10.51
CA LEU A 52 -6.68 -5.42 11.07
C LEU A 52 -5.60 -5.90 12.04
N GLY A 53 -4.50 -5.16 12.18
CA GLY A 53 -3.38 -5.57 13.02
C GLY A 53 -2.45 -6.57 12.35
N ARG A 54 -2.60 -6.79 11.06
CA ARG A 54 -1.76 -7.71 10.28
C ARG A 54 -0.59 -6.95 9.69
N PHE A 55 0.33 -6.53 10.55
CA PHE A 55 1.36 -5.55 10.18
C PHE A 55 2.38 -6.11 9.19
N ASN A 56 2.80 -7.36 9.33
CA ASN A 56 3.77 -7.94 8.40
C ASN A 56 3.19 -8.08 6.99
N GLU A 57 1.93 -8.46 6.89
CA GLU A 57 1.25 -8.51 5.59
C GLU A 57 1.09 -7.11 5.00
N ALA A 58 0.79 -6.13 5.85
CA ALA A 58 0.69 -4.73 5.40
C ALA A 58 2.03 -4.24 4.83
N ILE A 59 3.15 -4.60 5.48
CA ILE A 59 4.49 -4.26 5.00
C ILE A 59 4.73 -4.86 3.60
N GLU A 60 4.36 -6.12 3.40
CA GLU A 60 4.55 -6.75 2.09
C GLU A 60 3.76 -6.04 1.00
N ALA A 61 2.51 -5.65 1.29
CA ALA A 61 1.69 -4.88 0.35
C ALA A 61 2.31 -3.50 0.08
N GLY A 62 2.80 -2.85 1.13
CA GLY A 62 3.45 -1.53 1.02
C GLY A 62 4.72 -1.59 0.18
N LYS A 63 5.51 -2.65 0.33
CA LYS A 63 6.71 -2.86 -0.48
C LYS A 63 6.37 -2.98 -1.96
N LYS A 64 5.29 -3.70 -2.28
CA LYS A 64 4.82 -3.81 -3.66
C LYS A 64 4.42 -2.44 -4.21
N ALA A 65 3.73 -1.65 -3.41
CA ALA A 65 3.30 -0.32 -3.83
C ALA A 65 4.50 0.57 -4.18
N VAL A 66 5.55 0.60 -3.34
CA VAL A 66 6.71 1.46 -3.60
C VAL A 66 7.59 0.90 -4.73
N GLU A 67 7.56 -0.40 -4.99
CA GLU A 67 8.22 -0.97 -6.17
C GLU A 67 7.55 -0.46 -7.46
N LEU A 68 6.23 -0.36 -7.45
CA LEU A 68 5.48 0.10 -8.62
C LEU A 68 5.64 1.61 -8.85
N LYS A 69 5.69 2.39 -7.79
CA LYS A 69 5.85 3.85 -7.87
C LYS A 69 6.89 4.33 -6.86
N PRO A 70 8.19 4.12 -7.17
CA PRO A 70 9.25 4.42 -6.21
C PRO A 70 9.43 5.91 -5.90
N ASN A 71 8.87 6.79 -6.70
CA ASN A 71 8.96 8.23 -6.46
C ASN A 71 7.62 8.84 -6.03
N ASP A 72 6.70 8.02 -5.52
CA ASP A 72 5.43 8.48 -4.98
C ASP A 72 5.55 8.59 -3.46
N GLN A 73 5.39 9.79 -2.95
CA GLN A 73 5.55 10.08 -1.52
C GLN A 73 4.57 9.28 -0.66
N ILE A 74 3.33 9.12 -1.13
CA ILE A 74 2.28 8.43 -0.36
C ILE A 74 2.67 7.00 -0.06
N GLY A 75 3.24 6.31 -1.05
CA GLY A 75 3.65 4.91 -0.87
C GLY A 75 4.67 4.76 0.25
N TRP A 76 5.69 5.59 0.25
CA TRP A 76 6.75 5.53 1.28
C TRP A 76 6.24 5.97 2.65
N THR A 77 5.35 6.97 2.70
CA THR A 77 4.75 7.42 3.96
C THR A 77 3.95 6.29 4.58
N SER A 78 3.13 5.60 3.79
CA SER A 78 2.33 4.48 4.28
C SER A 78 3.21 3.31 4.72
N LEU A 79 4.25 2.99 3.93
CA LEU A 79 5.17 1.91 4.29
C LEU A 79 5.88 2.21 5.61
N SER A 80 6.29 3.47 5.83
CA SER A 80 6.87 3.89 7.09
C SER A 80 5.89 3.64 8.26
N LEU A 81 4.63 3.97 8.05
CA LEU A 81 3.60 3.74 9.06
C LEU A 81 3.46 2.23 9.37
N PHE A 82 3.44 1.39 8.33
CA PHE A 82 3.32 -0.06 8.52
C PHE A 82 4.49 -0.62 9.32
N TYR A 83 5.72 -0.20 8.98
CA TYR A 83 6.90 -0.60 9.73
C TYR A 83 6.83 -0.15 11.19
N ASN A 84 6.39 1.09 11.40
CA ASN A 84 6.29 1.65 12.73
C ASN A 84 5.30 0.86 13.60
N ARG A 85 4.14 0.50 13.03
CA ARG A 85 3.14 -0.30 13.74
C ARG A 85 3.64 -1.71 14.03
N ALA A 86 4.52 -2.24 13.19
CA ALA A 86 5.13 -3.56 13.40
C ALA A 86 6.27 -3.53 14.41
N GLY A 87 6.71 -2.34 14.82
CA GLY A 87 7.84 -2.18 15.74
C GLY A 87 9.19 -2.13 15.03
N ASN A 88 9.20 -2.09 13.71
CA ASN A 88 10.42 -2.05 12.90
C ASN A 88 10.88 -0.60 12.71
N ILE A 89 11.46 -0.03 13.74
CA ILE A 89 11.72 1.42 13.81
C ILE A 89 12.76 1.86 12.79
N LYS A 90 13.83 1.09 12.60
CA LYS A 90 14.87 1.43 11.62
C LYS A 90 14.31 1.51 10.21
N GLU A 91 13.55 0.50 9.83
CA GLU A 91 12.92 0.46 8.51
C GLU A 91 11.91 1.59 8.36
N ALA A 92 11.16 1.90 9.42
CA ALA A 92 10.21 3.00 9.41
C ALA A 92 10.91 4.34 9.15
N GLU A 93 12.03 4.57 9.83
CA GLU A 93 12.82 5.79 9.63
C GLU A 93 13.38 5.88 8.21
N ALA A 94 13.88 4.77 7.68
CA ALA A 94 14.43 4.73 6.32
C ALA A 94 13.34 5.06 5.29
N ALA A 95 12.16 4.46 5.42
CA ALA A 95 11.05 4.73 4.51
C ALA A 95 10.55 6.18 4.66
N GLY A 96 10.48 6.68 5.90
CA GLY A 96 10.10 8.07 6.16
C GLY A 96 11.07 9.07 5.55
N THR A 97 12.37 8.76 5.58
CA THR A 97 13.39 9.60 4.95
C THR A 97 13.17 9.67 3.43
N LYS A 98 12.86 8.52 2.82
CA LYS A 98 12.57 8.51 1.38
C LYS A 98 11.36 9.36 1.04
N ALA A 99 10.32 9.28 1.87
CA ALA A 99 9.12 10.11 1.68
C ALA A 99 9.49 11.61 1.76
N LYS A 100 10.35 12.00 2.70
CA LYS A 100 10.78 13.38 2.83
C LYS A 100 11.58 13.86 1.62
N ILE A 101 12.50 13.03 1.12
CA ILE A 101 13.29 13.36 -0.05
C ILE A 101 12.37 13.64 -1.25
N ILE A 102 11.38 12.79 -1.45
CA ILE A 102 10.41 12.98 -2.53
C ILE A 102 9.60 14.26 -2.31
N GLY A 103 9.18 14.50 -1.08
CA GLY A 103 8.44 15.72 -0.73
C GLY A 103 9.22 17.00 -0.99
N TRP A 104 10.56 16.94 -0.98
CA TRP A 104 11.42 18.06 -1.29
C TRP A 104 11.80 18.13 -2.78
N GLY A 105 11.19 17.27 -3.62
CA GLY A 105 11.46 17.26 -5.06
C GLY A 105 12.56 16.32 -5.50
N GLY A 106 13.12 15.54 -4.57
CA GLY A 106 14.12 14.53 -4.89
C GLY A 106 13.49 13.27 -5.46
N LYS A 107 14.34 12.35 -5.89
CA LYS A 107 13.91 11.04 -6.40
C LYS A 107 14.66 9.93 -5.69
N ILE A 108 13.94 8.88 -5.36
CA ILE A 108 14.52 7.69 -4.74
C ILE A 108 15.10 6.77 -5.80
N SER A 109 14.38 6.62 -6.91
CA SER A 109 14.81 5.79 -8.02
C SER A 109 15.30 6.70 -9.14
N PRO A 110 16.51 6.46 -9.67
CA PRO A 110 16.98 7.27 -10.78
C PRO A 110 16.09 7.05 -12.00
N SER A 111 15.95 8.11 -12.79
CA SER A 111 15.23 8.02 -14.05
C SER A 111 15.99 7.08 -14.97
N ARG A 112 15.25 6.23 -15.69
CA ARG A 112 15.83 5.30 -16.64
C ARG A 112 15.74 5.79 -18.07
N ASP A 113 15.54 7.01 -18.24
CA ASP A 113 15.34 7.62 -19.56
C ASP A 113 16.58 7.65 -20.41
#